data_f37a24d13b94103e10b8fb45d9a928c3
#
_entry.id   f37a24d13b94103e10b8fb45d9a928c3
#
_cell.length_a   1.000
_cell.length_b   1.000
_cell.length_c   1.000
_cell.angle_alpha   90.00
_cell.angle_beta   90.00
_cell.angle_gamma   90.00
#
_symmetry.space_group_name_H-M   'P 1'
#
loop_
_entity.id
_entity.type
_entity.pdbx_description
1 polymer ?
#
loop_
_entity_poly.entity_id
_entity_poly.type
_entity_poly.pdbx_seq_one_letter_code
_entity_poly.pdbx_strand_id
1 'polypeptide(L)'
;MNQVIQSNEYDALIKKIQHKRKVVIVLTIIAILITITACSPIYIGFLNKTIIDYKGINPIFTVLLVLLIFFFEIIAYVLVSTPLTTSMDLECNPQKHLTLNVVLNKQKNIDHIYATDFIYMGNFEAALNYANKMIASNKPAMMISGLFNKARCEFFLGDFDSLKATVKQYESALNNMKKLNQKAKDSCNKILKTMNLLVAISEENKEAISNFSGIEVWNNSKATQEYINYLKGIAAYMAEDKIEAIYRFMLVKEICEKTVFAEKSQQYLLKMSADI
;
A
#
# COMPACT_ATOMS: atom_id res chain seq x y z
N MET A 1 21.42 -3.43 5.00
CA MET A 1 20.55 -3.41 3.82
C MET A 1 20.47 -4.75 3.07
N ASN A 2 21.53 -5.57 3.04
CA ASN A 2 21.54 -6.85 2.31
C ASN A 2 20.92 -8.07 3.02
N GLN A 3 20.56 -7.99 4.28
CA GLN A 3 20.05 -9.15 5.06
C GLN A 3 18.53 -9.38 4.91
N VAL A 4 17.77 -8.40 4.42
CA VAL A 4 16.30 -8.47 4.35
C VAL A 4 15.79 -9.18 3.08
N ILE A 5 16.65 -9.38 2.07
CA ILE A 5 16.20 -9.81 0.72
C ILE A 5 16.52 -11.28 0.41
N GLN A 6 17.16 -12.01 1.31
CA GLN A 6 17.54 -13.41 1.07
C GLN A 6 16.52 -14.39 1.67
N SER A 7 15.32 -14.49 1.12
CA SER A 7 14.54 -15.70 1.32
C SER A 7 14.35 -16.38 -0.05
N ASN A 8 15.01 -17.51 -0.25
CA ASN A 8 14.78 -18.44 -1.37
C ASN A 8 13.29 -18.87 -1.47
N GLU A 9 12.52 -18.56 -0.45
CA GLU A 9 11.10 -18.88 -0.29
C GLU A 9 10.24 -18.30 -1.44
N TYR A 10 10.58 -17.10 -1.95
CA TYR A 10 9.77 -16.44 -2.99
C TYR A 10 10.35 -16.56 -4.41
N ASP A 11 11.51 -17.21 -4.58
CA ASP A 11 12.18 -17.31 -5.88
C ASP A 11 11.34 -17.99 -6.96
N ALA A 12 10.64 -19.06 -6.60
CA ALA A 12 9.75 -19.75 -7.53
C ALA A 12 8.58 -18.86 -7.99
N LEU A 13 8.01 -18.09 -7.06
CA LEU A 13 6.94 -17.14 -7.36
C LEU A 13 7.43 -15.98 -8.22
N ILE A 14 8.61 -15.44 -7.91
CA ILE A 14 9.26 -14.37 -8.69
C ILE A 14 9.52 -14.85 -10.12
N LYS A 15 10.11 -16.03 -10.30
CA LYS A 15 10.36 -16.62 -11.63
C LYS A 15 9.06 -16.80 -12.41
N LYS A 16 7.99 -17.28 -11.76
CA LYS A 16 6.68 -17.44 -12.37
C LYS A 16 6.08 -16.11 -12.84
N ILE A 17 6.18 -15.06 -12.02
CA ILE A 17 5.69 -13.72 -12.38
C ILE A 17 6.51 -13.14 -13.53
N GLN A 18 7.84 -13.24 -13.46
CA GLN A 18 8.73 -12.77 -14.52
C GLN A 18 8.48 -13.49 -15.85
N HIS A 19 8.25 -14.81 -15.81
CA HIS A 19 7.90 -15.58 -17.01
C HIS A 19 6.58 -15.11 -17.62
N LYS A 20 5.53 -14.99 -16.81
CA LYS A 20 4.24 -14.46 -17.27
C LYS A 20 4.38 -13.07 -17.90
N ARG A 21 5.16 -12.17 -17.27
CA ARG A 21 5.43 -10.84 -17.80
C ARG A 21 6.11 -10.88 -19.16
N LYS A 22 7.11 -11.76 -19.36
CA LYS A 22 7.76 -11.94 -20.66
C LYS A 22 6.79 -12.44 -21.72
N VAL A 23 5.96 -13.43 -21.40
CA VAL A 23 4.95 -13.97 -22.33
C VAL A 23 3.99 -12.87 -22.79
N VAL A 24 3.50 -12.05 -21.85
CA VAL A 24 2.58 -10.97 -22.19
C VAL A 24 3.25 -9.92 -23.08
N ILE A 25 4.49 -9.50 -22.77
CA ILE A 25 5.23 -8.56 -23.60
C ILE A 25 5.37 -9.11 -25.04
N VAL A 26 5.71 -10.37 -25.19
CA VAL A 26 5.84 -11.00 -26.51
C VAL A 26 4.49 -11.01 -27.26
N LEU A 27 3.39 -11.37 -26.57
CA LEU A 27 2.05 -11.35 -27.17
C LEU A 27 1.63 -9.92 -27.59
N THR A 28 1.94 -8.92 -26.77
CA THR A 28 1.67 -7.51 -27.11
C THR A 28 2.46 -7.08 -28.34
N ILE A 29 3.74 -7.42 -28.42
CA ILE A 29 4.57 -7.12 -29.61
C ILE A 29 4.00 -7.80 -30.86
N ILE A 30 3.63 -9.06 -30.76
CA ILE A 30 3.01 -9.79 -31.91
C ILE A 30 1.71 -9.12 -32.34
N ALA A 31 0.84 -8.74 -31.38
CA ALA A 31 -0.41 -8.07 -31.68
C ALA A 31 -0.18 -6.70 -32.36
N ILE A 32 0.81 -5.93 -31.92
CA ILE A 32 1.20 -4.65 -32.54
C ILE A 32 1.69 -4.88 -33.97
N LEU A 33 2.56 -5.88 -34.20
CA LEU A 33 3.07 -6.19 -35.54
C LEU A 33 1.94 -6.61 -36.50
N ILE A 34 0.99 -7.43 -36.01
CA ILE A 34 -0.19 -7.81 -36.80
C ILE A 34 -1.02 -6.58 -37.14
N THR A 35 -1.22 -5.65 -36.20
CA THR A 35 -1.98 -4.41 -36.45
C THR A 35 -1.30 -3.54 -37.46
N ILE A 36 0.02 -3.34 -37.36
CA ILE A 36 0.81 -2.55 -38.31
C ILE A 36 0.72 -3.17 -39.71
N THR A 37 0.88 -4.49 -39.81
CA THR A 37 0.80 -5.19 -41.11
C THR A 37 -0.59 -5.11 -41.72
N ALA A 38 -1.64 -5.22 -40.91
CA ALA A 38 -3.02 -5.08 -41.36
C ALA A 38 -3.39 -3.66 -41.79
N CYS A 39 -2.80 -2.64 -41.15
CA CYS A 39 -3.06 -1.22 -41.49
C CYS A 39 -2.11 -0.64 -42.56
N SER A 40 -0.98 -1.29 -42.84
CA SER A 40 0.02 -0.79 -43.80
C SER A 40 -0.52 -0.51 -45.20
N PRO A 41 -1.41 -1.29 -45.78
CA PRO A 41 -1.99 -1.00 -47.11
C PRO A 41 -2.82 0.29 -47.13
N ILE A 42 -3.54 0.57 -46.04
CA ILE A 42 -4.33 1.82 -45.91
C ILE A 42 -3.42 3.03 -45.84
N TYR A 43 -2.29 2.93 -45.14
CA TYR A 43 -1.31 4.01 -45.00
C TYR A 43 -0.58 4.30 -46.32
N ILE A 44 -0.17 3.25 -47.05
CA ILE A 44 0.49 3.38 -48.35
C ILE A 44 -0.47 3.99 -49.40
N GLY A 45 -1.75 3.58 -49.41
CA GLY A 45 -2.77 4.17 -50.26
C GLY A 45 -3.01 5.66 -50.01
N PHE A 46 -2.96 6.08 -48.73
CA PHE A 46 -3.10 7.50 -48.36
C PHE A 46 -1.91 8.33 -48.80
N LEU A 47 -0.68 7.83 -48.66
CA LEU A 47 0.54 8.54 -49.07
C LEU A 47 0.65 8.73 -50.59
N ASN A 48 0.23 7.76 -51.36
CA ASN A 48 0.35 7.79 -52.83
C ASN A 48 -0.83 8.48 -53.53
N LYS A 49 -1.81 9.06 -52.78
CA LYS A 49 -3.03 9.70 -53.32
C LYS A 49 -3.79 8.84 -54.35
N THR A 50 -3.50 7.57 -54.49
CA THR A 50 -4.26 6.63 -55.27
C THR A 50 -5.38 6.08 -54.43
N ILE A 51 -6.64 6.35 -54.80
CA ILE A 51 -7.80 5.66 -54.27
C ILE A 51 -7.73 4.21 -54.78
N ILE A 52 -6.97 3.39 -54.09
CA ILE A 52 -7.01 1.98 -54.32
C ILE A 52 -8.32 1.53 -53.67
N ASP A 53 -9.23 1.02 -54.49
CA ASP A 53 -10.50 0.45 -54.04
C ASP A 53 -10.17 -0.85 -53.28
N TYR A 54 -9.81 -0.70 -51.98
CA TYR A 54 -9.36 -1.74 -51.10
C TYR A 54 -10.59 -2.50 -50.58
N LYS A 55 -11.03 -3.53 -51.34
CA LYS A 55 -11.96 -4.55 -50.87
C LYS A 55 -11.36 -5.41 -49.72
N GLY A 56 -10.51 -4.87 -48.86
CA GLY A 56 -9.62 -5.77 -48.20
C GLY A 56 -9.71 -5.80 -46.68
N ILE A 57 -9.94 -4.73 -45.95
CA ILE A 57 -9.96 -4.84 -44.47
C ILE A 57 -11.15 -4.05 -43.96
N ASN A 58 -12.11 -4.81 -43.43
CA ASN A 58 -13.26 -4.25 -42.72
C ASN A 58 -12.76 -3.39 -41.55
N PRO A 59 -13.07 -2.06 -41.51
CA PRO A 59 -12.67 -1.19 -40.39
C PRO A 59 -13.06 -1.75 -39.03
N ILE A 60 -14.12 -2.58 -38.98
CA ILE A 60 -14.53 -3.33 -37.78
C ILE A 60 -13.41 -4.26 -37.31
N PHE A 61 -12.70 -4.94 -38.22
CA PHE A 61 -11.60 -5.85 -37.86
C PHE A 61 -10.42 -5.09 -37.24
N THR A 62 -10.09 -3.91 -37.75
CA THR A 62 -9.03 -3.06 -37.18
C THR A 62 -9.39 -2.59 -35.76
N VAL A 63 -10.65 -2.18 -35.54
CA VAL A 63 -11.15 -1.79 -34.21
C VAL A 63 -11.09 -2.99 -33.24
N LEU A 64 -11.52 -4.18 -33.68
CA LEU A 64 -11.45 -5.39 -32.86
C LEU A 64 -10.01 -5.74 -32.47
N LEU A 65 -9.05 -5.55 -33.38
CA LEU A 65 -7.63 -5.84 -33.15
C LEU A 65 -7.02 -4.85 -32.13
N VAL A 66 -7.37 -3.58 -32.20
CA VAL A 66 -6.98 -2.56 -31.23
C VAL A 66 -7.57 -2.88 -29.86
N LEU A 67 -8.85 -3.24 -29.79
CA LEU A 67 -9.49 -3.64 -28.53
C LEU A 67 -8.83 -4.87 -27.93
N LEU A 68 -8.42 -5.83 -28.75
CA LEU A 68 -7.70 -7.04 -28.33
C LEU A 68 -6.34 -6.67 -27.69
N ILE A 69 -5.61 -5.71 -28.26
CA ILE A 69 -4.34 -5.23 -27.71
C ILE A 69 -4.57 -4.61 -26.32
N PHE A 70 -5.56 -3.72 -26.19
CA PHE A 70 -5.92 -3.13 -24.89
C PHE A 70 -6.32 -4.20 -23.86
N PHE A 71 -7.06 -5.21 -24.27
CA PHE A 71 -7.45 -6.33 -23.42
C PHE A 71 -6.23 -7.11 -22.91
N PHE A 72 -5.26 -7.41 -23.79
CA PHE A 72 -4.01 -8.05 -23.39
C PHE A 72 -3.18 -7.19 -22.45
N GLU A 73 -3.10 -5.87 -22.66
CA GLU A 73 -2.39 -4.96 -21.73
C GLU A 73 -3.05 -4.93 -20.36
N ILE A 74 -4.38 -4.92 -20.29
CA ILE A 74 -5.11 -5.00 -19.02
C ILE A 74 -4.83 -6.32 -18.31
N ILE A 75 -4.89 -7.44 -19.02
CA ILE A 75 -4.56 -8.77 -18.46
C ILE A 75 -3.11 -8.78 -17.95
N ALA A 76 -2.17 -8.22 -18.73
CA ALA A 76 -0.77 -8.12 -18.34
C ALA A 76 -0.60 -7.35 -17.04
N TYR A 77 -1.24 -6.19 -16.97
CA TYR A 77 -1.21 -5.35 -15.77
C TYR A 77 -1.78 -6.09 -14.56
N VAL A 78 -2.95 -6.71 -14.68
CA VAL A 78 -3.60 -7.47 -13.61
C VAL A 78 -2.74 -8.64 -13.15
N LEU A 79 -2.19 -9.43 -14.07
CA LEU A 79 -1.35 -10.60 -13.74
C LEU A 79 -0.06 -10.22 -12.99
N VAL A 80 0.47 -9.01 -13.21
CA VAL A 80 1.69 -8.54 -12.55
C VAL A 80 1.38 -7.79 -11.26
N SER A 81 0.33 -6.97 -11.24
CA SER A 81 -0.02 -6.14 -10.07
C SER A 81 -0.70 -6.94 -8.96
N THR A 82 -1.52 -7.95 -9.31
CA THR A 82 -2.28 -8.72 -8.31
C THR A 82 -1.39 -9.36 -7.23
N PRO A 83 -0.27 -10.07 -7.55
CA PRO A 83 0.57 -10.64 -6.50
C PRO A 83 1.24 -9.59 -5.61
N LEU A 84 1.48 -8.39 -6.13
CA LEU A 84 2.06 -7.27 -5.37
C LEU A 84 1.06 -6.73 -4.35
N THR A 85 -0.18 -6.47 -4.78
CA THR A 85 -1.21 -5.94 -3.89
C THR A 85 -1.72 -6.99 -2.91
N THR A 86 -1.92 -8.25 -3.35
CA THR A 86 -2.44 -9.31 -2.48
C THR A 86 -1.51 -9.66 -1.33
N SER A 87 -0.20 -9.55 -1.50
CA SER A 87 0.77 -9.90 -0.46
C SER A 87 0.64 -9.05 0.80
N MET A 88 0.26 -7.77 0.68
CA MET A 88 0.03 -6.89 1.84
C MET A 88 -1.45 -6.77 2.18
N ASP A 89 -2.32 -6.57 1.19
CA ASP A 89 -3.73 -6.27 1.42
C ASP A 89 -4.57 -7.48 1.85
N LEU A 90 -4.20 -8.68 1.43
CA LEU A 90 -4.93 -9.92 1.73
C LEU A 90 -4.16 -10.90 2.60
N GLU A 91 -2.84 -11.04 2.38
CA GLU A 91 -2.01 -12.01 3.10
C GLU A 91 -1.31 -11.40 4.32
N CYS A 92 -1.31 -10.08 4.45
CA CYS A 92 -0.60 -9.33 5.49
C CYS A 92 0.85 -9.81 5.69
N ASN A 93 1.55 -10.04 4.59
CA ASN A 93 2.92 -10.51 4.61
C ASN A 93 3.87 -9.41 4.11
N PRO A 94 4.34 -8.51 5.01
CA PRO A 94 5.17 -7.37 4.63
C PRO A 94 6.52 -7.80 4.03
N GLN A 95 7.10 -8.90 4.50
CA GLN A 95 8.35 -9.45 3.96
C GLN A 95 8.18 -9.88 2.50
N LYS A 96 7.10 -10.62 2.18
CA LYS A 96 6.78 -11.04 0.82
C LYS A 96 6.50 -9.82 -0.06
N HIS A 97 5.71 -8.87 0.42
CA HIS A 97 5.37 -7.64 -0.29
C HIS A 97 6.62 -6.84 -0.65
N LEU A 98 7.51 -6.62 0.31
CA LEU A 98 8.78 -5.92 0.08
C LEU A 98 9.64 -6.64 -0.94
N THR A 99 9.85 -7.95 -0.77
CA THR A 99 10.68 -8.76 -1.66
C THR A 99 10.16 -8.71 -3.10
N LEU A 100 8.87 -8.89 -3.30
CA LEU A 100 8.24 -8.83 -4.63
C LEU A 100 8.40 -7.45 -5.26
N ASN A 101 8.20 -6.36 -4.49
CA ASN A 101 8.35 -5.01 -5.00
C ASN A 101 9.79 -4.66 -5.39
N VAL A 102 10.78 -5.04 -4.57
CA VAL A 102 12.20 -4.80 -4.86
C VAL A 102 12.63 -5.52 -6.14
N VAL A 103 12.23 -6.78 -6.32
CA VAL A 103 12.68 -7.60 -7.45
C VAL A 103 11.90 -7.30 -8.73
N LEU A 104 10.59 -7.08 -8.65
CA LEU A 104 9.73 -6.95 -9.83
C LEU A 104 9.59 -5.50 -10.30
N ASN A 105 9.53 -4.54 -9.41
CA ASN A 105 9.27 -3.16 -9.80
C ASN A 105 10.51 -2.42 -10.29
N LYS A 106 11.73 -2.80 -9.87
CA LYS A 106 12.98 -2.07 -10.23
C LYS A 106 12.82 -0.53 -10.24
N GLN A 107 11.78 -0.03 -9.58
CA GLN A 107 11.39 1.38 -9.63
C GLN A 107 12.25 2.19 -8.68
N LYS A 108 12.61 3.39 -9.12
CA LYS A 108 13.44 4.34 -8.38
C LYS A 108 12.76 4.97 -7.15
N ASN A 109 11.43 4.79 -6.93
CA ASN A 109 10.67 5.47 -5.89
C ASN A 109 9.70 4.52 -5.18
N ILE A 110 10.24 3.56 -4.44
CA ILE A 110 9.45 2.65 -3.58
C ILE A 110 9.60 2.96 -2.09
N ASP A 111 10.03 4.20 -1.74
CA ASP A 111 10.22 4.61 -0.34
C ASP A 111 8.96 4.42 0.50
N HIS A 112 7.77 4.63 -0.10
CA HIS A 112 6.49 4.40 0.58
C HIS A 112 6.26 2.92 0.92
N ILE A 113 6.71 1.99 0.08
CA ILE A 113 6.64 0.55 0.32
C ILE A 113 7.60 0.19 1.44
N TYR A 114 8.86 0.65 1.36
CA TYR A 114 9.85 0.42 2.40
C TYR A 114 9.38 0.96 3.75
N ALA A 115 8.89 2.21 3.81
CA ALA A 115 8.41 2.80 5.05
C ALA A 115 7.27 1.98 5.66
N THR A 116 6.28 1.60 4.84
CA THR A 116 5.12 0.84 5.32
C THR A 116 5.51 -0.58 5.75
N ASP A 117 6.22 -1.33 4.91
CA ASP A 117 6.55 -2.72 5.19
C ASP A 117 7.47 -2.86 6.40
N PHE A 118 8.45 -1.97 6.56
CA PHE A 118 9.29 -1.95 7.75
C PHE A 118 8.51 -1.65 9.03
N ILE A 119 7.47 -0.81 8.99
CA ILE A 119 6.57 -0.62 10.15
C ILE A 119 5.89 -1.94 10.52
N TYR A 120 5.32 -2.66 9.55
CA TYR A 120 4.63 -3.93 9.80
C TYR A 120 5.59 -5.06 10.19
N MET A 121 6.88 -4.96 9.83
CA MET A 121 7.94 -5.85 10.30
C MET A 121 8.55 -5.43 11.66
N GLY A 122 8.14 -4.31 12.24
CA GLY A 122 8.66 -3.80 13.51
C GLY A 122 10.03 -3.10 13.41
N ASN A 123 10.55 -2.86 12.21
CA ASN A 123 11.80 -2.14 12.02
C ASN A 123 11.54 -0.63 11.89
N PHE A 124 11.17 -0.01 13.01
CA PHE A 124 10.71 1.39 13.03
C PHE A 124 11.81 2.39 12.69
N GLU A 125 13.07 2.12 13.03
CA GLU A 125 14.19 2.99 12.68
C GLU A 125 14.44 3.02 11.16
N ALA A 126 14.44 1.85 10.51
CA ALA A 126 14.56 1.79 9.07
C ALA A 126 13.35 2.45 8.37
N ALA A 127 12.14 2.22 8.88
CA ALA A 127 10.93 2.86 8.38
C ALA A 127 10.99 4.40 8.48
N LEU A 128 11.49 4.93 9.60
CA LEU A 128 11.65 6.36 9.83
C LEU A 128 12.56 7.02 8.80
N ASN A 129 13.67 6.35 8.42
CA ASN A 129 14.55 6.85 7.37
C ASN A 129 13.84 7.00 6.02
N TYR A 130 12.99 6.03 5.65
CA TYR A 130 12.22 6.12 4.40
C TYR A 130 11.07 7.12 4.49
N ALA A 131 10.41 7.22 5.65
CA ALA A 131 9.40 8.24 5.89
C ALA A 131 9.97 9.67 5.72
N ASN A 132 11.17 9.93 6.23
CA ASN A 132 11.86 11.21 6.05
C ASN A 132 12.20 11.49 4.57
N LYS A 133 12.60 10.49 3.78
CA LYS A 133 12.78 10.65 2.32
C LYS A 133 11.47 11.01 1.62
N MET A 134 10.36 10.40 2.03
CA MET A 134 9.03 10.73 1.51
C MET A 134 8.64 12.16 1.82
N ILE A 135 8.92 12.65 3.03
CA ILE A 135 8.64 14.03 3.45
C ILE A 135 9.47 15.03 2.64
N ALA A 136 10.75 14.71 2.39
CA ALA A 136 11.64 15.54 1.59
C ALA A 136 11.28 15.55 0.08
N SER A 137 10.35 14.71 -0.36
CA SER A 137 9.90 14.70 -1.74
C SER A 137 9.04 15.93 -2.05
N ASN A 138 9.17 16.49 -3.28
CA ASN A 138 8.35 17.62 -3.72
C ASN A 138 6.90 17.22 -4.08
N LYS A 139 6.45 16.00 -3.72
CA LYS A 139 5.11 15.48 -4.03
C LYS A 139 4.23 15.53 -2.78
N PRO A 140 3.16 16.37 -2.76
CA PRO A 140 2.31 16.54 -1.57
C PRO A 140 1.75 15.23 -1.01
N ALA A 141 1.32 14.31 -1.88
CA ALA A 141 0.80 13.01 -1.44
C ALA A 141 1.87 12.15 -0.74
N MET A 142 3.13 12.18 -1.23
CA MET A 142 4.24 11.48 -0.60
C MET A 142 4.60 12.10 0.76
N MET A 143 4.59 13.41 0.85
CA MET A 143 4.84 14.13 2.10
C MET A 143 3.81 13.77 3.18
N ILE A 144 2.51 13.80 2.85
CA ILE A 144 1.44 13.41 3.78
C ILE A 144 1.60 11.95 4.24
N SER A 145 1.85 11.03 3.31
CA SER A 145 2.09 9.62 3.66
C SER A 145 3.37 9.45 4.49
N GLY A 146 4.40 10.23 4.19
CA GLY A 146 5.65 10.25 4.95
C GLY A 146 5.44 10.72 6.39
N LEU A 147 4.70 11.80 6.60
CA LEU A 147 4.37 12.32 7.94
C LEU A 147 3.57 11.30 8.76
N PHE A 148 2.62 10.60 8.15
CA PHE A 148 1.88 9.53 8.83
C PHE A 148 2.80 8.37 9.25
N ASN A 149 3.65 7.90 8.34
CA ASN A 149 4.59 6.82 8.66
C ASN A 149 5.62 7.27 9.72
N LYS A 150 6.09 8.52 9.66
CA LYS A 150 6.97 9.11 10.67
C LYS A 150 6.33 9.11 12.05
N ALA A 151 5.08 9.57 12.18
CA ALA A 151 4.36 9.57 13.45
C ALA A 151 4.21 8.16 14.04
N ARG A 152 3.93 7.15 13.18
CA ARG A 152 3.88 5.75 13.62
C ARG A 152 5.22 5.28 14.17
N CYS A 153 6.31 5.58 13.47
CA CYS A 153 7.66 5.23 13.91
C CYS A 153 8.01 5.90 15.24
N GLU A 154 7.79 7.20 15.36
CA GLU A 154 8.07 7.98 16.57
C GLU A 154 7.29 7.43 17.78
N PHE A 155 6.02 7.08 17.59
CA PHE A 155 5.22 6.45 18.64
C PHE A 155 5.84 5.12 19.14
N PHE A 156 6.22 4.23 18.22
CA PHE A 156 6.77 2.92 18.61
C PHE A 156 8.23 2.99 19.10
N LEU A 157 8.96 4.06 18.76
CA LEU A 157 10.29 4.35 19.27
C LEU A 157 10.27 5.09 20.62
N GLY A 158 9.09 5.55 21.07
CA GLY A 158 8.93 6.32 22.32
C GLY A 158 9.35 7.78 22.21
N ASP A 159 9.54 8.31 20.99
CA ASP A 159 9.86 9.72 20.77
C ASP A 159 8.57 10.56 20.67
N PHE A 160 7.95 10.78 21.82
CA PHE A 160 6.62 11.39 21.90
C PHE A 160 6.62 12.90 21.63
N ASP A 161 7.72 13.58 21.85
CA ASP A 161 7.85 15.02 21.53
C ASP A 161 7.89 15.21 20.00
N SER A 162 8.67 14.40 19.30
CA SER A 162 8.69 14.38 17.83
C SER A 162 7.33 13.98 17.27
N LEU A 163 6.65 12.99 17.86
CA LEU A 163 5.29 12.58 17.46
C LEU A 163 4.33 13.78 17.46
N LYS A 164 4.27 14.54 18.54
CA LYS A 164 3.41 15.73 18.65
C LYS A 164 3.73 16.78 17.59
N ALA A 165 5.01 17.03 17.35
CA ALA A 165 5.46 17.94 16.29
C ALA A 165 5.06 17.45 14.91
N THR A 166 5.20 16.16 14.64
CA THR A 166 4.83 15.52 13.35
C THR A 166 3.32 15.58 13.10
N VAL A 167 2.48 15.39 14.13
CA VAL A 167 1.02 15.53 14.00
C VAL A 167 0.63 16.96 13.61
N LYS A 168 1.21 17.98 14.24
CA LYS A 168 1.00 19.39 13.86
C LYS A 168 1.44 19.68 12.44
N GLN A 169 2.57 19.11 11.99
CA GLN A 169 3.03 19.24 10.61
C GLN A 169 2.07 18.59 9.62
N TYR A 170 1.52 17.43 9.96
CA TYR A 170 0.52 16.75 9.13
C TYR A 170 -0.75 17.60 8.97
N GLU A 171 -1.27 18.13 10.07
CA GLU A 171 -2.47 18.99 10.05
C GLU A 171 -2.25 20.25 9.22
N SER A 172 -1.11 20.93 9.41
CA SER A 172 -0.74 22.10 8.62
C SER A 172 -0.61 21.76 7.13
N ALA A 173 0.04 20.64 6.79
CA ALA A 173 0.19 20.20 5.42
C ALA A 173 -1.16 19.87 4.77
N LEU A 174 -2.07 19.22 5.50
CA LEU A 174 -3.41 18.90 5.03
C LEU A 174 -4.22 20.16 4.73
N ASN A 175 -4.18 21.15 5.63
CA ASN A 175 -4.89 22.43 5.47
C ASN A 175 -4.39 23.23 4.25
N ASN A 176 -3.12 23.08 3.89
CA ASN A 176 -2.50 23.76 2.75
C ASN A 176 -2.78 23.06 1.41
N MET A 177 -3.37 21.87 1.41
CA MET A 177 -3.68 21.12 0.18
C MET A 177 -4.96 21.63 -0.51
N LYS A 178 -4.80 22.49 -1.52
CA LYS A 178 -5.91 23.16 -2.23
C LYS A 178 -6.74 22.26 -3.15
N LYS A 179 -6.27 21.04 -3.53
CA LYS A 179 -6.87 20.22 -4.59
C LYS A 179 -7.04 18.74 -4.18
N LEU A 180 -7.54 18.48 -2.99
CA LEU A 180 -7.97 17.14 -2.63
C LEU A 180 -9.44 16.93 -3.00
N ASN A 181 -9.75 15.82 -3.67
CA ASN A 181 -11.14 15.40 -3.80
C ASN A 181 -11.69 14.98 -2.42
N GLN A 182 -13.01 14.99 -2.26
CA GLN A 182 -13.65 14.72 -0.97
C GLN A 182 -13.21 13.38 -0.36
N LYS A 183 -13.16 12.30 -1.16
CA LYS A 183 -12.74 10.96 -0.69
C LYS A 183 -11.32 10.95 -0.13
N ALA A 184 -10.37 11.65 -0.79
CA ALA A 184 -9.00 11.75 -0.30
C ALA A 184 -8.94 12.59 0.99
N LYS A 185 -9.71 13.67 1.07
CA LYS A 185 -9.80 14.50 2.27
C LYS A 185 -10.35 13.70 3.46
N ASP A 186 -11.40 12.91 3.25
CA ASP A 186 -11.98 12.05 4.29
C ASP A 186 -10.98 11.00 4.78
N SER A 187 -10.22 10.38 3.87
CA SER A 187 -9.15 9.44 4.24
C SER A 187 -8.05 10.12 5.05
N CYS A 188 -7.61 11.32 4.66
CA CYS A 188 -6.61 12.08 5.40
C CYS A 188 -7.11 12.49 6.80
N ASN A 189 -8.39 12.86 6.93
CA ASN A 189 -8.99 13.19 8.22
C ASN A 189 -9.05 11.95 9.15
N LYS A 190 -9.37 10.77 8.62
CA LYS A 190 -9.33 9.52 9.40
C LYS A 190 -7.91 9.20 9.87
N ILE A 191 -6.91 9.42 9.04
CA ILE A 191 -5.49 9.29 9.39
C ILE A 191 -5.12 10.29 10.50
N LEU A 192 -5.53 11.56 10.39
CA LEU A 192 -5.26 12.57 11.41
C LEU A 192 -5.89 12.19 12.77
N LYS A 193 -7.13 11.68 12.78
CA LYS A 193 -7.75 11.15 14.00
C LYS A 193 -6.91 10.00 14.59
N THR A 194 -6.40 9.11 13.76
CA THR A 194 -5.52 8.02 14.20
C THR A 194 -4.23 8.55 14.81
N MET A 195 -3.60 9.56 14.20
CA MET A 195 -2.39 10.19 14.74
C MET A 195 -2.66 10.89 16.09
N ASN A 196 -3.80 11.56 16.23
CA ASN A 196 -4.21 12.15 17.51
C ASN A 196 -4.44 11.09 18.61
N LEU A 197 -4.94 9.91 18.24
CA LEU A 197 -5.01 8.79 19.18
C LEU A 197 -3.62 8.33 19.64
N LEU A 198 -2.61 8.28 18.74
CA LEU A 198 -1.24 7.96 19.14
C LEU A 198 -0.70 8.95 20.17
N VAL A 199 -0.99 10.26 20.00
CA VAL A 199 -0.63 11.27 21.00
C VAL A 199 -1.37 11.04 22.31
N ALA A 200 -2.68 10.81 22.29
CA ALA A 200 -3.46 10.56 23.51
C ALA A 200 -2.96 9.33 24.28
N ILE A 201 -2.61 8.24 23.56
CA ILE A 201 -2.01 7.04 24.14
C ILE A 201 -0.64 7.38 24.76
N SER A 202 0.21 8.14 24.06
CA SER A 202 1.54 8.52 24.56
C SER A 202 1.51 9.42 25.80
N GLU A 203 0.42 10.15 26.01
CA GLU A 203 0.17 11.01 27.17
C GLU A 203 -0.61 10.32 28.29
N GLU A 204 -0.99 9.05 28.11
CA GLU A 204 -1.88 8.30 29.00
C GLU A 204 -3.19 9.05 29.32
N ASN A 205 -3.66 9.86 28.38
CA ASN A 205 -4.83 10.72 28.55
C ASN A 205 -6.11 9.89 28.33
N LYS A 206 -6.64 9.30 29.43
CA LYS A 206 -7.82 8.43 29.42
C LYS A 206 -9.07 9.13 28.84
N GLU A 207 -9.25 10.42 29.10
CA GLU A 207 -10.39 11.20 28.59
C GLU A 207 -10.29 11.35 27.05
N ALA A 208 -9.10 11.76 26.55
CA ALA A 208 -8.87 11.81 25.11
C ALA A 208 -9.03 10.44 24.46
N ILE A 209 -8.48 9.37 25.07
CA ILE A 209 -8.59 7.99 24.56
C ILE A 209 -10.05 7.55 24.42
N SER A 210 -10.91 7.85 25.38
CA SER A 210 -12.34 7.47 25.35
C SER A 210 -13.07 8.15 24.18
N ASN A 211 -12.68 9.36 23.79
CA ASN A 211 -13.24 10.08 22.66
C ASN A 211 -12.82 9.49 21.29
N PHE A 212 -11.83 8.61 21.24
CA PHE A 212 -11.35 7.97 20.01
C PHE A 212 -11.90 6.55 19.76
N SER A 213 -12.88 6.10 20.54
CA SER A 213 -13.53 4.78 20.33
C SER A 213 -14.05 4.57 18.90
N GLY A 214 -14.38 5.65 18.19
CA GLY A 214 -14.91 5.70 16.83
C GLY A 214 -13.87 5.87 15.72
N ILE A 215 -12.55 5.62 15.94
CA ILE A 215 -11.61 5.68 14.82
C ILE A 215 -11.96 4.63 13.76
N GLU A 216 -11.87 5.06 12.50
CA GLU A 216 -12.28 4.24 11.35
C GLU A 216 -11.09 3.91 10.47
N VAL A 217 -11.19 2.81 9.74
CA VAL A 217 -10.23 2.48 8.68
C VAL A 217 -10.27 3.54 7.57
N TRP A 218 -9.11 3.97 7.11
CA TRP A 218 -9.00 4.93 5.98
C TRP A 218 -8.97 4.25 4.61
N ASN A 219 -8.77 2.94 4.59
CA ASN A 219 -8.91 2.09 3.41
C ASN A 219 -9.35 0.67 3.84
N ASN A 220 -9.71 -0.18 2.89
CA ASN A 220 -10.26 -1.51 3.14
C ASN A 220 -9.19 -2.62 3.20
N SER A 221 -7.88 -2.30 3.27
CA SER A 221 -6.84 -3.33 3.37
C SER A 221 -6.88 -4.02 4.73
N LYS A 222 -6.58 -5.31 4.77
CA LYS A 222 -6.45 -6.07 6.02
C LYS A 222 -5.39 -5.46 6.94
N ALA A 223 -4.27 -5.01 6.39
CA ALA A 223 -3.21 -4.35 7.13
C ALA A 223 -3.71 -3.09 7.87
N THR A 224 -4.55 -2.26 7.22
CA THR A 224 -5.15 -1.10 7.89
C THR A 224 -6.14 -1.52 8.97
N GLN A 225 -6.96 -2.54 8.71
CA GLN A 225 -7.92 -3.07 9.70
C GLN A 225 -7.19 -3.63 10.92
N GLU A 226 -6.11 -4.38 10.70
CA GLU A 226 -5.24 -4.90 11.74
C GLU A 226 -4.68 -3.77 12.62
N TYR A 227 -4.05 -2.77 12.00
CA TYR A 227 -3.45 -1.64 12.71
C TYR A 227 -4.48 -0.87 13.54
N ILE A 228 -5.65 -0.59 12.99
CA ILE A 228 -6.74 0.10 13.73
C ILE A 228 -7.25 -0.75 14.88
N ASN A 229 -7.43 -2.07 14.72
CA ASN A 229 -7.82 -2.94 15.82
C ASN A 229 -6.74 -3.01 16.89
N TYR A 230 -5.46 -3.03 16.52
CA TYR A 230 -4.36 -2.97 17.46
C TYR A 230 -4.41 -1.70 18.33
N LEU A 231 -4.59 -0.52 17.71
CA LEU A 231 -4.71 0.74 18.45
C LEU A 231 -5.96 0.80 19.34
N LYS A 232 -7.10 0.28 18.86
CA LYS A 232 -8.32 0.15 19.68
C LYS A 232 -8.11 -0.76 20.87
N GLY A 233 -7.36 -1.84 20.68
CA GLY A 233 -6.98 -2.76 21.77
C GLY A 233 -6.14 -2.06 22.83
N ILE A 234 -5.13 -1.27 22.43
CA ILE A 234 -4.34 -0.47 23.38
C ILE A 234 -5.23 0.55 24.11
N ALA A 235 -6.08 1.28 23.38
CA ALA A 235 -6.97 2.28 23.95
C ALA A 235 -7.93 1.65 24.98
N ALA A 236 -8.53 0.51 24.67
CA ALA A 236 -9.41 -0.24 25.59
C ALA A 236 -8.62 -0.77 26.82
N TYR A 237 -7.41 -1.28 26.61
CA TYR A 237 -6.53 -1.73 27.70
C TYR A 237 -6.21 -0.58 28.68
N MET A 238 -5.89 0.60 28.17
CA MET A 238 -5.60 1.80 28.99
C MET A 238 -6.86 2.33 29.68
N ALA A 239 -8.02 2.16 29.07
CA ALA A 239 -9.32 2.50 29.69
C ALA A 239 -9.81 1.42 30.68
N GLU A 240 -9.02 0.38 30.94
CA GLU A 240 -9.35 -0.76 31.82
C GLU A 240 -10.55 -1.59 31.34
N ASP A 241 -10.95 -1.44 30.08
CA ASP A 241 -11.96 -2.31 29.42
C ASP A 241 -11.27 -3.58 28.89
N LYS A 242 -11.08 -4.53 29.81
CA LYS A 242 -10.40 -5.81 29.50
C LYS A 242 -11.13 -6.61 28.42
N ILE A 243 -12.46 -6.57 28.38
CA ILE A 243 -13.27 -7.36 27.43
C ILE A 243 -13.03 -6.83 26.01
N GLU A 244 -13.18 -5.53 25.81
CA GLU A 244 -12.95 -4.91 24.49
C GLU A 244 -11.48 -5.05 24.08
N ALA A 245 -10.52 -4.87 25.00
CA ALA A 245 -9.10 -5.04 24.71
C ALA A 245 -8.78 -6.46 24.19
N ILE A 246 -9.24 -7.50 24.91
CA ILE A 246 -9.08 -8.90 24.49
C ILE A 246 -9.69 -9.14 23.12
N TYR A 247 -10.93 -8.70 22.91
CA TYR A 247 -11.62 -8.84 21.63
C TYR A 247 -10.81 -8.21 20.48
N ARG A 248 -10.31 -6.99 20.65
CA ARG A 248 -9.53 -6.29 19.62
C ARG A 248 -8.20 -6.97 19.33
N PHE A 249 -7.46 -7.39 20.35
CA PHE A 249 -6.19 -8.09 20.13
C PHE A 249 -6.38 -9.47 19.50
N MET A 250 -7.48 -10.16 19.78
CA MET A 250 -7.83 -11.40 19.08
C MET A 250 -8.13 -11.15 17.61
N LEU A 251 -8.90 -10.10 17.29
CA LEU A 251 -9.15 -9.69 15.88
C LEU A 251 -7.87 -9.38 15.12
N VAL A 252 -6.89 -8.70 15.75
CA VAL A 252 -5.58 -8.44 15.11
C VAL A 252 -4.94 -9.74 14.65
N LYS A 253 -4.89 -10.75 15.50
CA LYS A 253 -4.31 -12.07 15.20
C LYS A 253 -5.10 -12.82 14.12
N GLU A 254 -6.41 -12.70 14.13
CA GLU A 254 -7.26 -13.33 13.11
C GLU A 254 -7.08 -12.68 11.72
N ILE A 255 -6.93 -11.35 11.68
CA ILE A 255 -6.77 -10.61 10.42
C ILE A 255 -5.39 -10.87 9.81
N CYS A 256 -4.33 -10.81 10.62
CA CYS A 256 -2.94 -10.91 10.19
C CYS A 256 -2.08 -11.63 11.24
N GLU A 257 -1.28 -12.61 10.82
CA GLU A 257 -0.42 -13.38 11.73
C GLU A 257 1.07 -13.01 11.62
N LYS A 258 1.48 -12.37 10.51
CA LYS A 258 2.89 -12.19 10.13
C LYS A 258 3.40 -10.76 10.33
N THR A 259 2.81 -10.04 11.25
CA THR A 259 3.16 -8.64 11.50
C THR A 259 3.58 -8.43 12.94
N VAL A 260 4.31 -7.34 13.19
CA VAL A 260 4.67 -6.93 14.55
C VAL A 260 3.44 -6.65 15.42
N PHE A 261 2.32 -6.24 14.83
CA PHE A 261 1.11 -5.94 15.59
C PHE A 261 0.42 -7.20 16.10
N ALA A 262 0.44 -8.29 15.33
CA ALA A 262 -0.02 -9.59 15.78
C ALA A 262 0.84 -10.12 16.95
N GLU A 263 2.17 -9.99 16.85
CA GLU A 263 3.09 -10.36 17.92
C GLU A 263 2.86 -9.53 19.19
N LYS A 264 2.78 -8.21 19.07
CA LYS A 264 2.49 -7.32 20.20
C LYS A 264 1.11 -7.57 20.81
N SER A 265 0.09 -7.88 20.00
CA SER A 265 -1.24 -8.25 20.49
C SER A 265 -1.19 -9.53 21.32
N GLN A 266 -0.40 -10.52 20.89
CA GLN A 266 -0.20 -11.73 21.68
C GLN A 266 0.43 -11.44 23.05
N GLN A 267 1.40 -10.51 23.11
CA GLN A 267 2.02 -10.09 24.37
C GLN A 267 1.00 -9.46 25.33
N TYR A 268 0.10 -8.60 24.82
CA TYR A 268 -0.99 -8.03 25.63
C TYR A 268 -1.97 -9.10 26.12
N LEU A 269 -2.36 -10.05 25.26
CA LEU A 269 -3.25 -11.15 25.67
C LEU A 269 -2.63 -12.01 26.76
N LEU A 270 -1.34 -12.35 26.67
CA LEU A 270 -0.62 -13.09 27.71
C LEU A 270 -0.56 -12.31 29.03
N LYS A 271 -0.28 -11.01 28.98
CA LYS A 271 -0.26 -10.16 30.17
C LYS A 271 -1.63 -10.15 30.86
N MET A 272 -2.70 -9.93 30.11
CA MET A 272 -4.06 -9.91 30.67
C MET A 272 -4.53 -11.25 31.23
N SER A 273 -4.03 -12.38 30.67
CA SER A 273 -4.34 -13.72 31.20
C SER A 273 -3.57 -14.07 32.49
N ALA A 274 -2.43 -13.45 32.73
CA ALA A 274 -1.66 -13.64 33.96
C ALA A 274 -2.23 -12.85 35.13
N ASP A 275 -3.09 -11.87 34.87
CA ASP A 275 -3.76 -11.03 35.87
C ASP A 275 -5.15 -11.59 36.28
N ILE A 276 -5.49 -12.83 35.86
CA ILE A 276 -6.69 -13.58 36.23
C ILE A 276 -6.32 -14.70 37.17
#